data_c27db30796b482d3358a225b52f58449
#
_entry.id   c27db30796b482d3358a225b52f58449
#
_cell.length_a   1.000
_cell.length_b   1.000
_cell.length_c   1.000
_cell.angle_alpha   90.00
_cell.angle_beta   90.00
_cell.angle_gamma   90.00
#
_symmetry.space_group_name_H-M   'P 1'
#
loop_
_entity.id
_entity.type
_entity.pdbx_description
1 polymer ?
#
loop_
_entity_poly.entity_id
_entity_poly.type
_entity_poly.pdbx_seq_one_letter_code
_entity_poly.pdbx_strand_id
1 'polypeptide(L)'
;PANRVLGSGTVLDTARLKYLLGERLGVDSRSVHAFIIGEHGDSELAVWSGANVSGIPLDHFCELRGYYEHNKADEWLQREVRDSAYEIIRRKGATYYGVAMAVTRIAHAIVRDEHSVLPVSNLLQGQYGIDGLCMSIPAVVGRNGVEDTLEIPLSPAEREALAASAATLRQVCLLYTSPS
;
A
#
# COMPACT_ATOMS: atom_id res chain seq x y z
N PRO A 1 -20.94 -12.02 1.60
CA PRO A 1 -20.75 -10.73 2.29
C PRO A 1 -19.53 -10.01 1.71
N ALA A 2 -19.62 -8.68 1.52
CA ALA A 2 -18.58 -7.87 0.86
C ALA A 2 -17.22 -7.97 1.60
N ASN A 3 -17.23 -8.08 2.92
CA ASN A 3 -16.03 -8.20 3.74
C ASN A 3 -15.19 -9.48 3.49
N ARG A 4 -15.75 -10.47 2.80
CA ARG A 4 -15.04 -11.69 2.38
C ARG A 4 -14.50 -11.63 0.95
N VAL A 5 -14.71 -10.52 0.27
CA VAL A 5 -14.17 -10.26 -1.06
C VAL A 5 -13.14 -9.16 -0.93
N LEU A 6 -11.88 -9.51 -1.09
CA LEU A 6 -10.76 -8.60 -1.00
C LEU A 6 -9.72 -8.92 -2.09
N GLY A 7 -9.04 -7.91 -2.57
CA GLY A 7 -7.90 -8.04 -3.47
C GLY A 7 -6.57 -7.94 -2.72
N SER A 8 -5.49 -8.42 -3.32
CA SER A 8 -4.14 -8.26 -2.75
C SER A 8 -3.74 -6.79 -2.61
N GLY A 9 -4.36 -5.92 -3.39
CA GLY A 9 -4.15 -4.48 -3.31
C GLY A 9 -2.67 -4.11 -3.38
N THR A 10 -2.26 -3.21 -2.52
CA THR A 10 -0.89 -2.72 -2.41
C THR A 10 -0.06 -3.42 -1.31
N VAL A 11 -0.45 -4.65 -0.91
CA VAL A 11 0.31 -5.43 0.08
C VAL A 11 1.72 -5.72 -0.39
N LEU A 12 1.89 -6.08 -1.68
CA LEU A 12 3.22 -6.32 -2.26
C LEU A 12 4.04 -5.03 -2.35
N ASP A 13 3.43 -3.94 -2.81
CA ASP A 13 4.12 -2.66 -3.00
C ASP A 13 4.55 -2.07 -1.65
N THR A 14 3.70 -2.22 -0.63
CA THR A 14 4.06 -1.89 0.76
C THR A 14 5.23 -2.74 1.27
N ALA A 15 5.26 -4.03 0.98
CA ALA A 15 6.38 -4.89 1.36
C ALA A 15 7.69 -4.47 0.66
N ARG A 16 7.63 -4.09 -0.62
CA ARG A 16 8.76 -3.56 -1.38
C ARG A 16 9.26 -2.24 -0.81
N LEU A 17 8.35 -1.30 -0.52
CA LEU A 17 8.70 -0.02 0.10
C LEU A 17 9.43 -0.23 1.43
N LYS A 18 8.89 -1.09 2.30
CA LYS A 18 9.53 -1.41 3.58
C LYS A 18 10.91 -2.03 3.41
N TYR A 19 11.08 -2.91 2.43
CA TYR A 19 12.36 -3.52 2.11
C TYR A 19 13.38 -2.47 1.64
N LEU A 20 13.02 -1.62 0.67
CA LEU A 20 13.91 -0.59 0.14
C LEU A 20 14.28 0.45 1.21
N LEU A 21 13.33 0.84 2.06
CA LEU A 21 13.62 1.71 3.21
C LEU A 21 14.58 1.03 4.18
N GLY A 22 14.36 -0.26 4.48
CA GLY A 22 15.25 -1.03 5.35
C GLY A 22 16.69 -1.06 4.84
N GLU A 23 16.87 -1.39 3.54
CA GLU A 23 18.18 -1.39 2.89
C GLU A 23 18.85 -0.01 2.93
N ARG A 24 18.09 1.04 2.58
CA ARG A 24 18.61 2.41 2.57
C ARG A 24 19.00 2.92 3.94
N LEU A 25 18.21 2.61 4.95
CA LEU A 25 18.43 3.06 6.34
C LEU A 25 19.36 2.13 7.13
N GLY A 26 19.76 0.98 6.55
CA GLY A 26 20.59 -0.01 7.23
C GLY A 26 19.90 -0.62 8.44
N VAL A 27 18.60 -0.92 8.32
CA VAL A 27 17.78 -1.56 9.37
C VAL A 27 16.97 -2.72 8.79
N ASP A 28 16.56 -3.64 9.66
CA ASP A 28 15.65 -4.71 9.27
C ASP A 28 14.30 -4.13 8.79
N SER A 29 13.83 -4.56 7.63
CA SER A 29 12.56 -4.09 7.05
C SER A 29 11.34 -4.36 7.95
N ARG A 30 11.44 -5.32 8.89
CA ARG A 30 10.40 -5.57 9.91
C ARG A 30 10.26 -4.43 10.92
N SER A 31 11.31 -3.63 11.10
CA SER A 31 11.28 -2.43 11.95
C SER A 31 10.69 -1.21 11.23
N VAL A 32 10.52 -1.29 9.91
CA VAL A 32 9.95 -0.21 9.10
C VAL A 32 8.44 -0.36 9.03
N HIS A 33 7.73 0.70 9.37
CA HIS A 33 6.28 0.80 9.24
C HIS A 33 5.95 1.91 8.24
N ALA A 34 5.39 1.53 7.12
CA ALA A 34 4.97 2.42 6.04
C ALA A 34 3.87 1.71 5.24
N PHE A 35 3.03 2.47 4.53
CA PHE A 35 2.00 1.95 3.66
C PHE A 35 2.10 2.58 2.28
N ILE A 36 1.84 1.77 1.25
CA ILE A 36 1.38 2.24 -0.05
C ILE A 36 -0.12 1.98 -0.09
N ILE A 37 -0.90 2.98 -0.51
CA ILE A 37 -2.36 2.94 -0.58
C ILE A 37 -2.84 3.44 -1.95
N GLY A 38 -4.14 3.35 -2.19
CA GLY A 38 -4.72 3.80 -3.45
C GLY A 38 -4.95 2.68 -4.45
N GLU A 39 -4.87 3.00 -5.72
CA GLU A 39 -4.86 2.03 -6.81
C GLU A 39 -3.58 1.19 -6.75
N HIS A 40 -3.67 -0.10 -7.07
CA HIS A 40 -2.48 -0.88 -7.37
C HIS A 40 -2.08 -0.64 -8.84
N GLY A 41 -1.25 0.37 -9.07
CA GLY A 41 -0.84 0.80 -10.40
C GLY A 41 -0.11 2.14 -10.36
N ASP A 42 -0.22 2.90 -11.47
CA ASP A 42 0.56 4.13 -11.65
C ASP A 42 0.15 5.28 -10.70
N SER A 43 -1.04 5.22 -10.12
CA SER A 43 -1.54 6.23 -9.18
C SER A 43 -1.49 5.81 -7.70
N GLU A 44 -0.75 4.74 -7.37
CA GLU A 44 -0.46 4.38 -5.98
C GLU A 44 0.33 5.47 -5.27
N LEU A 45 0.14 5.60 -3.96
CA LEU A 45 0.87 6.59 -3.16
C LEU A 45 1.45 5.99 -1.88
N ALA A 46 2.68 6.36 -1.55
CA ALA A 46 3.29 6.06 -0.27
C ALA A 46 2.85 7.10 0.78
N VAL A 47 2.45 6.62 1.96
CA VAL A 47 2.06 7.49 3.09
C VAL A 47 3.31 7.81 3.91
N TRP A 48 4.04 8.82 3.48
CA TRP A 48 5.30 9.26 4.11
C TRP A 48 5.06 9.89 5.48
N SER A 49 3.97 10.65 5.61
CA SER A 49 3.61 11.32 6.87
C SER A 49 3.38 10.35 8.04
N GLY A 50 3.02 9.09 7.75
CA GLY A 50 2.83 8.03 8.74
C GLY A 50 4.02 7.06 8.83
N ALA A 51 5.06 7.22 7.99
CA ALA A 51 6.19 6.31 7.96
C ALA A 51 7.06 6.43 9.21
N ASN A 52 7.48 5.29 9.75
CA ASN A 52 8.29 5.28 10.96
C ASN A 52 9.19 4.04 11.02
N VAL A 53 10.25 4.11 11.83
CA VAL A 53 11.13 2.98 12.17
C VAL A 53 10.96 2.69 13.66
N SER A 54 10.35 1.57 13.99
CA SER A 54 10.07 1.17 15.38
C SER A 54 9.39 2.26 16.21
N GLY A 55 8.44 2.99 15.62
CA GLY A 55 7.70 4.06 16.27
C GLY A 55 8.38 5.44 16.24
N ILE A 56 9.61 5.55 15.75
CA ILE A 56 10.28 6.83 15.55
C ILE A 56 9.88 7.35 14.16
N PRO A 57 9.27 8.56 14.04
CA PRO A 57 8.94 9.14 12.73
C PRO A 57 10.14 9.12 11.79
N LEU A 58 9.89 8.83 10.51
CA LEU A 58 10.96 8.60 9.52
C LEU A 58 11.95 9.76 9.46
N ASP A 59 11.46 11.01 9.41
CA ASP A 59 12.29 12.21 9.37
C ASP A 59 13.22 12.29 10.57
N HIS A 60 12.66 12.10 11.76
CA HIS A 60 13.43 12.11 13.00
C HIS A 60 14.45 10.96 13.09
N PHE A 61 14.08 9.77 12.60
CA PHE A 61 15.03 8.66 12.51
C PHE A 61 16.20 8.97 11.58
N CYS A 62 15.93 9.60 10.44
CA CYS A 62 16.95 10.05 9.50
C CYS A 62 17.89 11.09 10.12
N GLU A 63 17.36 12.07 10.85
CA GLU A 63 18.14 13.06 11.58
C GLU A 63 19.07 12.40 12.61
N LEU A 64 18.55 11.48 13.44
CA LEU A 64 19.33 10.74 14.44
C LEU A 64 20.48 9.93 13.82
N ARG A 65 20.31 9.49 12.55
CA ARG A 65 21.32 8.71 11.82
C ARG A 65 22.22 9.58 10.94
N GLY A 66 22.02 10.91 10.91
CA GLY A 66 22.80 11.84 10.09
C GLY A 66 22.45 11.80 8.59
N TYR A 67 21.25 11.35 8.22
CA TYR A 67 20.77 11.31 6.85
C TYR A 67 20.00 12.61 6.54
N TYR A 68 20.67 13.64 6.08
CA TYR A 68 20.08 14.98 5.89
C TYR A 68 19.39 15.22 4.54
N GLU A 69 19.50 14.29 3.57
CA GLU A 69 18.92 14.43 2.22
C GLU A 69 17.78 13.43 1.95
N HIS A 70 17.03 13.03 2.96
CA HIS A 70 15.99 12.01 2.81
C HIS A 70 14.81 12.46 1.94
N ASN A 71 14.42 13.73 1.95
CA ASN A 71 13.28 14.25 1.18
C ASN A 71 13.41 14.04 -0.35
N LYS A 72 14.64 13.96 -0.88
CA LYS A 72 14.87 13.63 -2.30
C LYS A 72 14.79 12.14 -2.58
N ALA A 73 14.84 11.32 -1.54
CA ALA A 73 14.78 9.87 -1.66
C ALA A 73 13.33 9.35 -1.77
N ASP A 74 12.36 10.07 -1.24
CA ASP A 74 10.98 9.65 -1.14
C ASP A 74 10.35 9.45 -2.52
N GLU A 75 10.49 10.43 -3.41
CA GLU A 75 10.01 10.33 -4.79
C GLU A 75 10.72 9.23 -5.57
N TRP A 76 12.03 9.06 -5.36
CA TRP A 76 12.81 8.00 -6.00
C TRP A 76 12.38 6.62 -5.49
N LEU A 77 12.23 6.44 -4.17
CA LEU A 77 11.78 5.18 -3.57
C LEU A 77 10.39 4.79 -4.05
N GLN A 78 9.44 5.71 -4.07
CA GLN A 78 8.10 5.45 -4.58
C GLN A 78 8.14 5.03 -6.06
N ARG A 79 8.95 5.71 -6.87
CA ARG A 79 9.15 5.36 -8.28
C ARG A 79 9.77 3.98 -8.43
N GLU A 80 10.79 3.65 -7.66
CA GLU A 80 11.45 2.34 -7.72
C GLU A 80 10.51 1.19 -7.30
N VAL A 81 9.66 1.39 -6.30
CA VAL A 81 8.62 0.42 -5.93
C VAL A 81 7.70 0.16 -7.11
N ARG A 82 7.13 1.21 -7.70
CA ARG A 82 6.24 1.13 -8.85
C ARG A 82 6.91 0.48 -10.05
N ASP A 83 8.11 0.93 -10.40
CA ASP A 83 8.83 0.50 -11.61
C ASP A 83 9.42 -0.92 -11.45
N SER A 84 9.54 -1.44 -10.23
CA SER A 84 10.06 -2.79 -9.96
C SER A 84 9.25 -3.90 -10.67
N ALA A 85 7.94 -3.74 -10.80
CA ALA A 85 7.08 -4.69 -11.51
C ALA A 85 7.41 -4.72 -13.02
N TYR A 86 7.58 -3.56 -13.63
CA TYR A 86 7.92 -3.44 -15.06
C TYR A 86 9.30 -4.05 -15.35
N GLU A 87 10.28 -3.85 -14.48
CA GLU A 87 11.61 -4.44 -14.62
C GLU A 87 11.57 -5.98 -14.53
N ILE A 88 10.77 -6.55 -13.62
CA ILE A 88 10.57 -8.00 -13.52
C ILE A 88 9.90 -8.54 -14.77
N ILE A 89 8.86 -7.86 -15.28
CA ILE A 89 8.15 -8.25 -16.51
C ILE A 89 9.13 -8.21 -17.71
N ARG A 90 9.94 -7.16 -17.81
CA ARG A 90 10.95 -7.02 -18.85
C ARG A 90 11.95 -8.18 -18.86
N ARG A 91 12.38 -8.66 -17.69
CA ARG A 91 13.38 -9.75 -17.57
C ARG A 91 12.79 -11.14 -17.66
N LYS A 92 11.57 -11.36 -17.16
CA LYS A 92 10.97 -12.71 -16.99
C LYS A 92 9.68 -12.89 -17.77
N GLY A 93 9.16 -11.86 -18.42
CA GLY A 93 7.88 -11.88 -19.13
C GLY A 93 6.63 -11.78 -18.24
N ALA A 94 6.74 -12.01 -16.93
CA ALA A 94 5.63 -11.93 -15.99
C ALA A 94 6.11 -11.73 -14.53
N THR A 95 5.21 -11.26 -13.67
CA THR A 95 5.40 -11.21 -12.20
C THR A 95 4.48 -12.23 -11.54
N TYR A 96 5.01 -13.09 -10.67
CA TYR A 96 4.20 -14.10 -9.96
C TYR A 96 4.71 -14.41 -8.54
N TYR A 97 6.00 -14.48 -8.27
CA TYR A 97 6.50 -14.85 -6.94
C TYR A 97 6.15 -13.85 -5.85
N GLY A 98 6.32 -12.54 -6.12
CA GLY A 98 5.98 -11.48 -5.16
C GLY A 98 4.48 -11.49 -4.83
N VAL A 99 3.64 -11.61 -5.86
CA VAL A 99 2.18 -11.70 -5.69
C VAL A 99 1.80 -12.94 -4.90
N ALA A 100 2.43 -14.11 -5.18
CA ALA A 100 2.19 -15.33 -4.43
C ALA A 100 2.52 -15.15 -2.93
N MET A 101 3.62 -14.46 -2.60
CA MET A 101 3.97 -14.15 -1.21
C MET A 101 2.97 -13.21 -0.55
N ALA A 102 2.49 -12.17 -1.25
CA ALA A 102 1.47 -11.27 -0.75
C ALA A 102 0.14 -12.01 -0.46
N VAL A 103 -0.31 -12.85 -1.40
CA VAL A 103 -1.50 -13.69 -1.22
C VAL A 103 -1.31 -14.67 -0.05
N THR A 104 -0.15 -15.29 0.08
CA THR A 104 0.18 -16.17 1.21
C THR A 104 0.12 -15.42 2.54
N ARG A 105 0.62 -14.18 2.59
CA ARG A 105 0.55 -13.33 3.80
C ARG A 105 -0.90 -13.03 4.20
N ILE A 106 -1.75 -12.69 3.24
CA ILE A 106 -3.18 -12.45 3.46
C ILE A 106 -3.87 -13.75 3.93
N ALA A 107 -3.61 -14.87 3.25
CA ALA A 107 -4.16 -16.17 3.62
C ALA A 107 -3.77 -16.59 5.05
N HIS A 108 -2.53 -16.34 5.48
CA HIS A 108 -2.09 -16.59 6.86
C HIS A 108 -2.87 -15.73 7.86
N ALA A 109 -3.08 -14.44 7.57
CA ALA A 109 -3.87 -13.57 8.44
C ALA A 109 -5.29 -14.11 8.65
N ILE A 110 -5.92 -14.59 7.58
CA ILE A 110 -7.27 -15.15 7.62
C ILE A 110 -7.30 -16.50 8.36
N VAL A 111 -6.45 -17.44 7.96
CA VAL A 111 -6.47 -18.83 8.50
C VAL A 111 -6.09 -18.86 9.99
N ARG A 112 -5.16 -18.01 10.40
CA ARG A 112 -4.67 -17.92 11.78
C ARG A 112 -5.41 -16.91 12.62
N ASP A 113 -6.37 -16.18 12.05
CA ASP A 113 -7.14 -15.15 12.75
C ASP A 113 -6.23 -14.07 13.38
N GLU A 114 -5.25 -13.58 12.59
CA GLU A 114 -4.18 -12.74 13.14
C GLU A 114 -4.62 -11.31 13.44
N HIS A 115 -5.72 -10.83 12.87
CA HIS A 115 -6.16 -9.42 12.91
C HIS A 115 -5.04 -8.46 12.45
N SER A 116 -4.35 -8.87 11.39
CA SER A 116 -3.23 -8.11 10.84
C SER A 116 -3.72 -6.89 10.07
N VAL A 117 -3.03 -5.77 10.23
CA VAL A 117 -3.30 -4.57 9.44
C VAL A 117 -2.56 -4.68 8.11
N LEU A 118 -3.31 -4.80 7.02
CA LEU A 118 -2.79 -4.99 5.66
C LEU A 118 -3.50 -4.01 4.70
N PRO A 119 -2.78 -3.40 3.74
CA PRO A 119 -3.37 -2.52 2.74
C PRO A 119 -3.99 -3.34 1.58
N VAL A 120 -5.00 -4.12 1.92
CA VAL A 120 -5.78 -4.91 0.97
C VAL A 120 -6.76 -4.03 0.21
N SER A 121 -7.10 -4.40 -1.03
CA SER A 121 -8.19 -3.76 -1.76
C SER A 121 -9.51 -4.29 -1.25
N ASN A 122 -10.35 -3.42 -0.74
CA ASN A 122 -11.69 -3.71 -0.25
C ASN A 122 -12.67 -2.61 -0.63
N LEU A 123 -13.96 -2.91 -0.57
CA LEU A 123 -15.02 -1.95 -0.89
C LEU A 123 -15.07 -0.86 0.17
N LEU A 124 -14.80 0.38 -0.24
CA LEU A 124 -14.92 1.55 0.62
C LEU A 124 -16.38 2.00 0.75
N GLN A 125 -16.75 2.40 1.94
CA GLN A 125 -18.10 2.81 2.34
C GLN A 125 -18.04 4.16 3.08
N GLY A 126 -17.41 5.15 2.43
CA GLY A 126 -17.29 6.51 2.94
C GLY A 126 -15.92 6.91 3.47
N GLN A 127 -14.98 5.97 3.62
CA GLN A 127 -13.61 6.27 4.06
C GLN A 127 -12.96 7.31 3.14
N TYR A 128 -12.35 8.33 3.73
CA TYR A 128 -11.79 9.51 3.03
C TYR A 128 -12.79 10.21 2.09
N GLY A 129 -14.11 10.04 2.30
CA GLY A 129 -15.16 10.53 1.41
C GLY A 129 -15.31 9.71 0.12
N ILE A 130 -14.70 8.53 0.03
CA ILE A 130 -14.77 7.61 -1.12
C ILE A 130 -15.79 6.52 -0.81
N ASP A 131 -16.81 6.39 -1.65
CA ASP A 131 -17.87 5.40 -1.50
C ASP A 131 -18.06 4.57 -2.78
N GLY A 132 -18.41 3.29 -2.60
CA GLY A 132 -18.75 2.39 -3.69
C GLY A 132 -17.58 2.03 -4.63
N LEU A 133 -16.34 2.14 -4.15
CA LEU A 133 -15.13 1.85 -4.91
C LEU A 133 -14.25 0.85 -4.15
N CYS A 134 -13.71 -0.15 -4.86
CA CYS A 134 -12.70 -1.04 -4.29
C CYS A 134 -11.32 -0.41 -4.44
N MET A 135 -10.63 -0.19 -3.32
CA MET A 135 -9.34 0.51 -3.28
C MET A 135 -8.52 0.02 -2.09
N SER A 136 -7.20 0.14 -2.19
CA SER A 136 -6.29 -0.27 -1.13
C SER A 136 -6.13 0.81 -0.08
N ILE A 137 -6.58 0.52 1.13
CA ILE A 137 -6.25 1.27 2.35
C ILE A 137 -6.02 0.27 3.49
N PRO A 138 -5.34 0.65 4.58
CA PRO A 138 -5.10 -0.26 5.69
C PRO A 138 -6.40 -0.82 6.25
N ALA A 139 -6.47 -2.13 6.40
CA ALA A 139 -7.62 -2.83 6.95
C ALA A 139 -7.19 -3.93 7.90
N VAL A 140 -8.00 -4.19 8.94
CA VAL A 140 -7.82 -5.31 9.84
C VAL A 140 -8.35 -6.57 9.16
N VAL A 141 -7.46 -7.54 8.95
CA VAL A 141 -7.76 -8.81 8.27
C VAL A 141 -7.66 -9.95 9.26
N GLY A 142 -8.78 -10.61 9.49
CA GLY A 142 -8.93 -11.79 10.35
C GLY A 142 -9.70 -12.91 9.66
N ARG A 143 -10.18 -13.89 10.42
CA ARG A 143 -10.86 -15.06 9.87
C ARG A 143 -12.15 -14.74 9.10
N ASN A 144 -12.77 -13.59 9.37
CA ASN A 144 -13.98 -13.16 8.68
C ASN A 144 -13.72 -12.36 7.40
N GLY A 145 -12.45 -12.19 7.01
CA GLY A 145 -11.99 -11.34 5.92
C GLY A 145 -11.59 -9.95 6.43
N VAL A 146 -12.05 -8.90 5.79
CA VAL A 146 -11.86 -7.51 6.25
C VAL A 146 -12.85 -7.25 7.39
N GLU A 147 -12.34 -7.03 8.59
CA GLU A 147 -13.14 -6.82 9.79
C GLU A 147 -13.30 -5.34 10.12
N ASP A 148 -12.31 -4.53 9.76
CA ASP A 148 -12.36 -3.07 9.89
C ASP A 148 -11.50 -2.42 8.81
N THR A 149 -11.86 -1.21 8.40
CA THR A 149 -11.15 -0.42 7.39
C THR A 149 -10.69 0.89 8.02
N LEU A 150 -9.38 1.14 8.04
CA LEU A 150 -8.78 2.17 8.87
C LEU A 150 -8.50 3.44 8.06
N GLU A 151 -9.06 4.56 8.49
CA GLU A 151 -8.65 5.89 8.03
C GLU A 151 -7.44 6.36 8.82
N ILE A 152 -6.23 6.12 8.28
CA ILE A 152 -5.00 6.63 8.88
C ILE A 152 -4.85 8.13 8.59
N PRO A 153 -4.17 8.90 9.46
CA PRO A 153 -3.87 10.29 9.19
C PRO A 153 -3.08 10.45 7.89
N LEU A 154 -3.52 11.37 7.04
CA LEU A 154 -2.86 11.73 5.78
C LEU A 154 -2.56 13.22 5.77
N SER A 155 -1.40 13.60 5.26
CA SER A 155 -1.11 15.00 4.95
C SER A 155 -2.06 15.53 3.87
N PRO A 156 -2.21 16.86 3.71
CA PRO A 156 -3.06 17.43 2.66
C PRO A 156 -2.70 16.94 1.25
N ALA A 157 -1.40 16.83 0.94
CA ALA A 157 -0.91 16.35 -0.35
C ALA A 157 -1.24 14.85 -0.58
N GLU A 158 -1.08 14.02 0.45
CA GLU A 158 -1.44 12.59 0.38
C GLU A 158 -2.95 12.39 0.21
N ARG A 159 -3.76 13.21 0.87
CA ARG A 159 -5.22 13.17 0.70
C ARG A 159 -5.65 13.55 -0.72
N GLU A 160 -5.03 14.57 -1.29
CA GLU A 160 -5.27 14.97 -2.68
C GLU A 160 -4.84 13.86 -3.66
N ALA A 161 -3.66 13.27 -3.45
CA ALA A 161 -3.18 12.14 -4.25
C ALA A 161 -4.10 10.92 -4.15
N LEU A 162 -4.64 10.60 -2.96
CA LEU A 162 -5.60 9.51 -2.78
C LEU A 162 -6.91 9.79 -3.54
N ALA A 163 -7.40 11.02 -3.50
CA ALA A 163 -8.59 11.41 -4.25
C ALA A 163 -8.37 11.29 -5.77
N ALA A 164 -7.20 11.68 -6.27
CA ALA A 164 -6.82 11.52 -7.68
C ALA A 164 -6.74 10.04 -8.08
N SER A 165 -6.15 9.19 -7.23
CA SER A 165 -6.10 7.74 -7.42
C SER A 165 -7.50 7.11 -7.48
N ALA A 166 -8.41 7.54 -6.61
CA ALA A 166 -9.80 7.11 -6.63
C ALA A 166 -10.52 7.53 -7.92
N ALA A 167 -10.25 8.74 -8.43
CA ALA A 167 -10.82 9.22 -9.69
C ALA A 167 -10.36 8.36 -10.88
N THR A 168 -9.08 7.97 -10.92
CA THR A 168 -8.51 7.06 -11.93
C THR A 168 -9.26 5.72 -11.93
N LEU A 169 -9.42 5.10 -10.77
CA LEU A 169 -10.15 3.82 -10.65
C LEU A 169 -11.63 3.94 -11.07
N ARG A 170 -12.30 5.05 -10.73
CA ARG A 170 -13.69 5.29 -11.16
C ARG A 170 -13.82 5.33 -12.67
N GLN A 171 -12.87 5.98 -13.38
CA GLN A 171 -12.87 6.02 -14.84
C GLN A 171 -12.73 4.62 -15.43
N VAL A 172 -11.83 3.80 -14.90
CA VAL A 172 -11.66 2.40 -15.34
C VAL A 172 -12.94 1.59 -15.11
N CYS A 173 -13.56 1.71 -13.93
CA CYS A 173 -14.81 1.02 -13.61
C CYS A 173 -15.92 1.39 -14.60
N LEU A 174 -16.06 2.67 -14.98
CA LEU A 174 -17.08 3.14 -15.93
C LEU A 174 -16.87 2.55 -17.33
N LEU A 175 -15.63 2.36 -17.78
CA LEU A 175 -15.33 1.74 -19.07
C LEU A 175 -15.80 0.28 -19.15
N TYR A 176 -15.75 -0.45 -18.03
CA TYR A 176 -16.14 -1.86 -17.99
C TYR A 176 -17.60 -2.10 -17.61
N THR A 177 -18.28 -1.12 -17.01
CA THR A 177 -19.66 -1.27 -16.53
C THR A 177 -20.69 -0.48 -17.35
N SER A 178 -20.26 0.35 -18.32
CA SER A 178 -21.16 1.03 -19.22
C SER A 178 -21.86 -0.01 -20.13
N PRO A 179 -23.20 -0.01 -20.22
CA PRO A 179 -23.89 -0.86 -21.17
C PRO A 179 -23.47 -0.48 -22.59
N SER A 180 -23.08 -1.47 -23.38
CA SER A 180 -22.79 -1.37 -24.81
C SER A 180 -24.05 -1.07 -25.63
#